data_7ee227f973f055ca7ac709869f403ae1
#
_entry.id   7ee227f973f055ca7ac709869f403ae1
#
_cell.length_a   1.000
_cell.length_b   1.000
_cell.length_c   1.000
_cell.angle_alpha   90.00
_cell.angle_beta   90.00
_cell.angle_gamma   90.00
#
_symmetry.space_group_name_H-M   'P 1'
#
loop_
_entity.id
_entity.type
_entity.pdbx_description
1 polymer ?
#
loop_
_entity_poly.entity_id
_entity_poly.type
_entity_poly.pdbx_seq_one_letter_code
_entity_poly.pdbx_strand_id
1 'polypeptide(L)'
;MSLDILTINYNDSDADRLFEKSLKNTGFAVIKNHPIDKDLIGEVYKEWENYFSSESKNDYIFDEIKQDGYFPYLTENAKGSTAKDLKEFYHIYEWGRKPHMIGPKTMFLYRELTNVASTLLSWIQKNSPENVSKLFSVPLKDMIYKSQYNLLRIIHYPPLSGNEELNSIRAAAHEDINLLTVLVAGSQPGLQVLDNNESWLDVTTDKNTIVINSGDMLNMASDNYYPSTTHRVINPDPHSNVSRYSMPLFLHPRDEVVLNENYTAGSYLQERLEEIGLK
;
A
#
# COMPACT_ATOMS: atom_id res chain seq x y z
N MET A 1 -6.63 20.50 -13.80
CA MET A 1 -6.86 19.35 -14.70
C MET A 1 -7.14 18.15 -13.84
N SER A 2 -8.18 17.40 -14.16
CA SER A 2 -8.47 16.13 -13.47
C SER A 2 -7.27 15.18 -13.59
N LEU A 3 -6.95 14.43 -12.55
CA LEU A 3 -5.93 13.38 -12.59
C LEU A 3 -6.36 12.29 -13.59
N ASP A 4 -5.47 11.92 -14.51
CA ASP A 4 -5.69 10.84 -15.45
C ASP A 4 -4.79 9.65 -15.06
N ILE A 5 -5.31 8.79 -14.17
CA ILE A 5 -4.62 7.58 -13.72
C ILE A 5 -4.66 6.56 -14.85
N LEU A 6 -3.50 6.24 -15.42
CA LEU A 6 -3.43 5.33 -16.56
C LEU A 6 -3.62 3.87 -16.11
N THR A 7 -4.40 3.12 -16.91
CA THR A 7 -4.44 1.65 -16.84
C THR A 7 -3.51 1.07 -17.90
N ILE A 8 -2.43 0.44 -17.45
CA ILE A 8 -1.30 0.02 -18.26
C ILE A 8 -1.27 -1.51 -18.37
N ASN A 9 -1.08 -2.03 -19.57
CA ASN A 9 -0.85 -3.45 -19.76
C ASN A 9 0.65 -3.74 -19.55
N TYR A 10 0.95 -4.58 -18.55
CA TYR A 10 2.32 -4.93 -18.16
C TYR A 10 3.19 -5.47 -19.30
N ASN A 11 2.57 -6.10 -20.32
CA ASN A 11 3.25 -6.74 -21.43
C ASN A 11 3.45 -5.83 -22.66
N ASP A 12 2.98 -4.59 -22.63
CA ASP A 12 3.15 -3.66 -23.75
C ASP A 12 4.59 -3.14 -23.80
N SER A 13 5.09 -2.92 -25.01
CA SER A 13 6.48 -2.49 -25.24
C SER A 13 6.82 -1.12 -24.66
N ASP A 14 5.83 -0.29 -24.36
CA ASP A 14 5.98 1.05 -23.78
C ASP A 14 5.36 1.15 -22.34
N ALA A 15 5.09 0.00 -21.73
CA ALA A 15 4.51 -0.07 -20.39
C ALA A 15 5.33 0.71 -19.37
N ASP A 16 6.65 0.60 -19.41
CA ASP A 16 7.57 1.27 -18.50
C ASP A 16 7.48 2.80 -18.59
N ARG A 17 7.39 3.33 -19.83
CA ARG A 17 7.26 4.77 -20.08
C ARG A 17 5.89 5.30 -19.66
N LEU A 18 4.81 4.56 -19.94
CA LEU A 18 3.46 4.93 -19.53
C LEU A 18 3.29 4.87 -18.01
N PHE A 19 3.94 3.90 -17.37
CA PHE A 19 3.95 3.75 -15.91
C PHE A 19 4.63 4.95 -15.23
N GLU A 20 5.85 5.29 -15.64
CA GLU A 20 6.55 6.48 -15.14
C GLU A 20 5.72 7.75 -15.33
N LYS A 21 5.15 7.94 -16.54
CA LYS A 21 4.30 9.09 -16.84
C LYS A 21 3.09 9.20 -15.93
N SER A 22 2.42 8.08 -15.64
CA SER A 22 1.27 8.06 -14.74
C SER A 22 1.68 8.46 -13.32
N LEU A 23 2.74 7.84 -12.78
CA LEU A 23 3.24 8.16 -11.44
C LEU A 23 3.67 9.63 -11.31
N LYS A 24 4.40 10.15 -12.29
CA LYS A 24 4.80 11.56 -12.31
C LYS A 24 3.60 12.51 -12.23
N ASN A 25 2.55 12.22 -12.98
CA ASN A 25 1.41 13.13 -13.11
C ASN A 25 0.41 12.99 -11.96
N THR A 26 0.28 11.80 -11.38
CA THR A 26 -0.83 11.46 -10.47
C THR A 26 -0.39 10.79 -9.17
N GLY A 27 0.86 10.35 -9.06
CA GLY A 27 1.31 9.48 -7.97
C GLY A 27 0.74 8.06 -8.04
N PHE A 28 -0.11 7.76 -9.05
CA PHE A 28 -0.83 6.49 -9.16
C PHE A 28 -0.72 5.87 -10.56
N ALA A 29 -0.85 4.55 -10.63
CA ALA A 29 -1.03 3.79 -11.86
C ALA A 29 -1.83 2.51 -11.59
N VAL A 30 -2.56 2.02 -12.57
CA VAL A 30 -3.22 0.70 -12.54
C VAL A 30 -2.52 -0.21 -13.55
N ILE A 31 -2.12 -1.40 -13.12
CA ILE A 31 -1.44 -2.39 -13.96
C ILE A 31 -2.35 -3.59 -14.18
N LYS A 32 -2.61 -3.91 -15.46
CA LYS A 32 -3.30 -5.14 -15.87
C LYS A 32 -2.32 -6.13 -16.51
N ASN A 33 -2.71 -7.40 -16.57
CA ASN A 33 -1.90 -8.49 -17.13
C ASN A 33 -0.51 -8.63 -16.45
N HIS A 34 -0.46 -8.30 -15.16
CA HIS A 34 0.73 -8.51 -14.33
C HIS A 34 1.03 -10.03 -14.19
N PRO A 35 2.30 -10.44 -13.90
CA PRO A 35 2.70 -11.83 -13.91
C PRO A 35 2.21 -12.66 -12.70
N ILE A 36 1.57 -12.02 -11.71
CA ILE A 36 1.10 -12.72 -10.50
C ILE A 36 -0.12 -13.56 -10.85
N ASP A 37 -0.12 -14.81 -10.39
CA ASP A 37 -1.22 -15.75 -10.59
C ASP A 37 -2.48 -15.26 -9.84
N LYS A 38 -3.59 -15.13 -10.58
CA LYS A 38 -4.89 -14.70 -10.02
C LYS A 38 -5.52 -15.73 -9.10
N ASP A 39 -5.28 -17.01 -9.35
CA ASP A 39 -5.79 -18.08 -8.48
C ASP A 39 -5.09 -18.01 -7.13
N LEU A 40 -3.77 -17.75 -7.10
CA LEU A 40 -3.01 -17.49 -5.88
C LEU A 40 -3.60 -16.31 -5.08
N ILE A 41 -3.93 -15.19 -5.75
CA ILE A 41 -4.55 -14.03 -5.10
C ILE A 41 -5.89 -14.43 -4.47
N GLY A 42 -6.74 -15.13 -5.21
CA GLY A 42 -8.04 -15.61 -4.73
C GLY A 42 -7.94 -16.54 -3.52
N GLU A 43 -6.97 -17.46 -3.55
CA GLU A 43 -6.72 -18.39 -2.45
C GLU A 43 -6.21 -17.67 -1.19
N VAL A 44 -5.32 -16.71 -1.33
CA VAL A 44 -4.82 -15.90 -0.19
C VAL A 44 -5.97 -15.08 0.41
N TYR A 45 -6.82 -14.44 -0.39
CA TYR A 45 -8.00 -13.75 0.13
C TYR A 45 -8.89 -14.70 0.94
N LYS A 46 -9.10 -15.92 0.46
CA LYS A 46 -9.93 -16.91 1.14
C LYS A 46 -9.33 -17.37 2.48
N GLU A 47 -8.01 -17.58 2.53
CA GLU A 47 -7.32 -17.92 3.78
C GLU A 47 -7.50 -16.80 4.82
N TRP A 48 -7.33 -15.54 4.41
CA TRP A 48 -7.44 -14.40 5.31
C TRP A 48 -8.89 -14.06 5.70
N GLU A 49 -9.87 -14.29 4.83
CA GLU A 49 -11.28 -14.23 5.18
C GLU A 49 -11.61 -15.18 6.34
N ASN A 50 -11.13 -16.44 6.26
CA ASN A 50 -11.29 -17.43 7.32
C ASN A 50 -10.55 -17.01 8.60
N TYR A 51 -9.36 -16.42 8.49
CA TYR A 51 -8.59 -15.92 9.64
C TYR A 51 -9.33 -14.82 10.39
N PHE A 52 -9.78 -13.78 9.70
CA PHE A 52 -10.47 -12.65 10.34
C PHE A 52 -11.84 -13.07 10.95
N SER A 53 -12.44 -14.12 10.44
CA SER A 53 -13.67 -14.71 10.98
C SER A 53 -13.42 -15.64 12.19
N SER A 54 -12.17 -15.97 12.49
CA SER A 54 -11.77 -16.89 13.55
C SER A 54 -11.39 -16.15 14.83
N GLU A 55 -11.71 -16.74 15.99
CA GLU A 55 -11.25 -16.25 17.29
C GLU A 55 -9.72 -16.37 17.46
N SER A 56 -9.06 -17.25 16.70
CA SER A 56 -7.60 -17.44 16.77
C SER A 56 -6.79 -16.19 16.37
N LYS A 57 -7.42 -15.20 15.72
CA LYS A 57 -6.77 -13.92 15.44
C LYS A 57 -6.27 -13.24 16.72
N ASN A 58 -6.95 -13.44 17.85
CA ASN A 58 -6.61 -12.86 19.14
C ASN A 58 -5.32 -13.47 19.76
N ASP A 59 -4.87 -14.63 19.28
CA ASP A 59 -3.60 -15.24 19.68
C ASP A 59 -2.38 -14.52 19.09
N TYR A 60 -2.62 -13.63 18.12
CA TYR A 60 -1.59 -12.93 17.35
C TYR A 60 -1.67 -11.42 17.46
N ILE A 61 -2.22 -10.89 18.57
CA ILE A 61 -2.24 -9.43 18.81
C ILE A 61 -0.85 -8.85 18.53
N PHE A 62 -0.81 -7.70 17.89
CA PHE A 62 0.42 -7.05 17.47
C PHE A 62 1.40 -6.83 18.63
N ASP A 63 2.68 -6.97 18.33
CA ASP A 63 3.76 -6.62 19.26
C ASP A 63 4.05 -5.12 19.13
N GLU A 64 3.93 -4.37 20.22
CA GLU A 64 4.10 -2.91 20.21
C GLU A 64 5.49 -2.46 19.76
N ILE A 65 6.52 -3.28 19.96
CA ILE A 65 7.90 -2.97 19.57
C ILE A 65 8.17 -3.34 18.12
N LYS A 66 7.77 -4.56 17.73
CA LYS A 66 8.03 -5.11 16.39
C LYS A 66 7.03 -4.65 15.35
N GLN A 67 5.82 -4.29 15.79
CA GLN A 67 4.71 -3.90 14.92
C GLN A 67 4.24 -5.01 13.96
N ASP A 68 4.52 -6.29 14.27
CA ASP A 68 3.99 -7.43 13.55
C ASP A 68 2.73 -7.98 14.23
N GLY A 69 1.90 -8.71 13.50
CA GLY A 69 0.73 -9.37 14.05
C GLY A 69 -0.60 -8.68 13.74
N TYR A 70 -1.63 -9.05 14.51
CA TYR A 70 -3.01 -8.63 14.33
C TYR A 70 -3.32 -7.33 15.06
N PHE A 71 -3.82 -6.36 14.34
CA PHE A 71 -4.33 -5.09 14.86
C PHE A 71 -5.87 -5.14 14.90
N PRO A 72 -6.48 -5.10 16.10
CA PRO A 72 -7.92 -5.18 16.27
C PRO A 72 -8.68 -4.03 15.61
N TYR A 73 -9.97 -4.23 15.40
CA TYR A 73 -10.88 -3.21 14.88
C TYR A 73 -10.81 -1.91 15.71
N LEU A 74 -10.79 -0.76 15.03
CA LEU A 74 -10.68 0.58 15.64
C LEU A 74 -9.34 0.84 16.38
N THR A 75 -8.25 0.16 16.03
CA THR A 75 -6.94 0.42 16.64
C THR A 75 -6.27 1.67 16.05
N GLU A 76 -6.29 1.82 14.73
CA GLU A 76 -5.55 2.85 13.99
C GLU A 76 -6.44 4.02 13.55
N ASN A 77 -5.85 5.20 13.42
CA ASN A 77 -6.45 6.37 12.76
C ASN A 77 -5.40 7.07 11.88
N ALA A 78 -5.84 7.75 10.83
CA ALA A 78 -4.95 8.55 10.02
C ALA A 78 -4.45 9.77 10.81
N LYS A 79 -3.26 10.27 10.45
CA LYS A 79 -2.67 11.48 11.03
C LYS A 79 -3.68 12.65 10.93
N GLY A 80 -3.92 13.31 12.07
CA GLY A 80 -4.87 14.44 12.15
C GLY A 80 -6.34 14.06 12.21
N SER A 81 -6.69 12.76 12.11
CA SER A 81 -8.06 12.28 12.35
C SER A 81 -8.26 11.91 13.82
N THR A 82 -9.37 12.34 14.41
CA THR A 82 -9.80 11.91 15.76
C THR A 82 -10.62 10.64 15.71
N ALA A 83 -11.32 10.40 14.60
CA ALA A 83 -12.11 9.19 14.39
C ALA A 83 -11.20 8.03 13.99
N LYS A 84 -11.51 6.82 14.53
CA LYS A 84 -10.81 5.60 14.17
C LYS A 84 -11.25 5.09 12.80
N ASP A 85 -10.32 4.50 12.05
CA ASP A 85 -10.61 3.81 10.80
C ASP A 85 -11.40 2.53 11.05
N LEU A 86 -12.39 2.27 10.19
CA LEU A 86 -13.29 1.12 10.31
C LEU A 86 -12.67 -0.14 9.71
N LYS A 87 -11.50 -0.54 10.26
CA LYS A 87 -10.70 -1.67 9.78
C LYS A 87 -10.06 -2.45 10.93
N GLU A 88 -9.80 -3.71 10.66
CA GLU A 88 -8.84 -4.56 11.36
C GLU A 88 -7.82 -5.06 10.35
N PHE A 89 -6.59 -5.40 10.76
CA PHE A 89 -5.58 -5.82 9.81
C PHE A 89 -4.48 -6.67 10.45
N TYR A 90 -3.68 -7.32 9.60
CA TYR A 90 -2.52 -8.08 10.01
C TYR A 90 -1.26 -7.58 9.27
N HIS A 91 -0.18 -7.36 10.03
CA HIS A 91 1.12 -7.01 9.48
C HIS A 91 1.99 -8.25 9.28
N ILE A 92 2.40 -8.47 8.04
CA ILE A 92 3.28 -9.56 7.62
C ILE A 92 4.61 -8.99 7.18
N TYR A 93 5.63 -9.31 7.96
CA TYR A 93 7.03 -9.13 7.58
C TYR A 93 7.65 -10.49 7.25
N GLU A 94 8.75 -10.53 6.51
CA GLU A 94 9.44 -11.79 6.22
C GLU A 94 9.90 -12.52 7.50
N TRP A 95 10.35 -11.77 8.47
CA TRP A 95 10.76 -12.22 9.82
C TRP A 95 9.62 -12.33 10.83
N GLY A 96 8.45 -11.73 10.56
CA GLY A 96 7.36 -11.61 11.51
C GLY A 96 6.59 -12.91 11.78
N ARG A 97 5.73 -12.88 12.80
CA ARG A 97 4.84 -14.00 13.15
C ARG A 97 3.83 -14.28 12.05
N LYS A 98 3.50 -15.54 11.87
CA LYS A 98 2.48 -15.99 10.91
C LYS A 98 1.49 -16.91 11.61
N PRO A 99 0.17 -16.68 11.48
CA PRO A 99 -0.83 -17.54 12.10
C PRO A 99 -0.73 -18.97 11.58
N HIS A 100 -0.91 -19.96 12.46
CA HIS A 100 -0.81 -21.38 12.10
C HIS A 100 -1.79 -21.80 11.00
N MET A 101 -2.94 -21.13 10.93
CA MET A 101 -3.95 -21.41 9.90
C MET A 101 -3.66 -20.79 8.53
N ILE A 102 -2.64 -19.92 8.45
CA ILE A 102 -2.21 -19.29 7.20
C ILE A 102 -1.09 -20.14 6.58
N GLY A 103 -1.36 -20.61 5.38
CA GLY A 103 -0.43 -21.45 4.62
C GLY A 103 0.70 -20.65 3.95
N PRO A 104 1.58 -21.33 3.21
CA PRO A 104 2.75 -20.71 2.57
C PRO A 104 2.39 -19.76 1.41
N LYS A 105 1.15 -19.79 0.91
CA LYS A 105 0.69 -19.00 -0.24
C LYS A 105 0.80 -17.50 0.01
N THR A 106 0.51 -17.03 1.22
CA THR A 106 0.67 -15.62 1.60
C THR A 106 2.12 -15.15 1.42
N MET A 107 3.11 -15.95 1.86
CA MET A 107 4.53 -15.61 1.67
C MET A 107 4.98 -15.76 0.22
N PHE A 108 4.36 -16.65 -0.53
CA PHE A 108 4.62 -16.74 -1.97
C PHE A 108 4.10 -15.49 -2.68
N LEU A 109 2.87 -15.06 -2.39
CA LEU A 109 2.30 -13.80 -2.92
C LEU A 109 3.15 -12.58 -2.53
N TYR A 110 3.61 -12.51 -1.28
CA TYR A 110 4.52 -11.46 -0.81
C TYR A 110 5.76 -11.33 -1.72
N ARG A 111 6.40 -12.46 -2.05
CA ARG A 111 7.59 -12.50 -2.91
C ARG A 111 7.27 -12.11 -4.35
N GLU A 112 6.16 -12.60 -4.91
CA GLU A 112 5.73 -12.24 -6.26
C GLU A 112 5.43 -10.74 -6.37
N LEU A 113 4.74 -10.16 -5.39
CA LEU A 113 4.51 -8.70 -5.31
C LEU A 113 5.83 -7.92 -5.21
N THR A 114 6.79 -8.41 -4.41
CA THR A 114 8.12 -7.78 -4.28
C THR A 114 8.90 -7.84 -5.59
N ASN A 115 8.82 -8.95 -6.34
CA ASN A 115 9.45 -9.10 -7.65
C ASN A 115 8.86 -8.11 -8.68
N VAL A 116 7.52 -7.98 -8.71
CA VAL A 116 6.84 -6.98 -9.55
C VAL A 116 7.27 -5.58 -9.16
N ALA A 117 7.29 -5.26 -7.87
CA ALA A 117 7.73 -3.96 -7.38
C ALA A 117 9.17 -3.62 -7.80
N SER A 118 10.10 -4.58 -7.71
CA SER A 118 11.48 -4.41 -8.17
C SER A 118 11.55 -4.07 -9.66
N THR A 119 10.71 -4.70 -10.48
CA THR A 119 10.58 -4.38 -11.92
C THR A 119 10.05 -2.97 -12.12
N LEU A 120 8.97 -2.60 -11.40
CA LEU A 120 8.37 -1.27 -11.52
C LEU A 120 9.32 -0.16 -11.06
N LEU A 121 10.09 -0.37 -9.99
CA LEU A 121 11.14 0.55 -9.55
C LEU A 121 12.25 0.71 -10.61
N SER A 122 12.58 -0.37 -11.33
CA SER A 122 13.51 -0.31 -12.45
C SER A 122 12.93 0.49 -13.63
N TRP A 123 11.62 0.41 -13.88
CA TRP A 123 10.92 1.23 -14.88
C TRP A 123 10.95 2.71 -14.53
N ILE A 124 10.69 3.06 -13.24
CA ILE A 124 10.83 4.44 -12.75
C ILE A 124 12.26 4.94 -13.00
N GLN A 125 13.26 4.20 -12.54
CA GLN A 125 14.67 4.58 -12.67
C GLN A 125 15.07 4.82 -14.15
N LYS A 126 14.65 3.91 -15.04
CA LYS A 126 14.97 3.96 -16.47
C LYS A 126 14.39 5.17 -17.18
N ASN A 127 13.16 5.57 -16.81
CA ASN A 127 12.40 6.60 -17.49
C ASN A 127 12.45 7.96 -16.77
N SER A 128 13.02 8.04 -15.57
CA SER A 128 13.27 9.30 -14.88
C SER A 128 14.23 10.19 -15.67
N PRO A 129 14.01 11.51 -15.75
CA PRO A 129 14.99 12.43 -16.30
C PRO A 129 16.35 12.31 -15.60
N GLU A 130 17.42 12.59 -16.32
CA GLU A 130 18.79 12.43 -15.80
C GLU A 130 19.05 13.24 -14.51
N ASN A 131 18.49 14.45 -14.41
CA ASN A 131 18.59 15.28 -13.21
C ASN A 131 17.86 14.69 -12.01
N VAL A 132 16.78 13.93 -12.21
CA VAL A 132 16.03 13.24 -11.15
C VAL A 132 16.74 11.95 -10.76
N SER A 133 17.12 11.12 -11.76
CA SER A 133 17.78 9.84 -11.49
C SER A 133 19.12 9.98 -10.76
N LYS A 134 19.82 11.12 -10.90
CA LYS A 134 21.05 11.45 -10.16
C LYS A 134 20.82 11.76 -8.67
N LEU A 135 19.59 12.04 -8.25
CA LEU A 135 19.25 12.29 -6.84
C LEU A 135 19.17 10.98 -6.05
N PHE A 136 18.87 9.87 -6.71
CA PHE A 136 18.75 8.59 -6.04
C PHE A 136 20.11 8.12 -5.50
N SER A 137 20.23 8.00 -4.20
CA SER A 137 21.49 7.63 -3.51
C SER A 137 22.01 6.25 -3.92
N VAL A 138 21.09 5.33 -4.27
CA VAL A 138 21.36 4.00 -4.85
C VAL A 138 20.24 3.69 -5.85
N PRO A 139 20.41 2.72 -6.77
CA PRO A 139 19.33 2.32 -7.68
C PRO A 139 18.03 1.99 -6.93
N LEU A 140 16.87 2.49 -7.41
CA LEU A 140 15.59 2.38 -6.70
C LEU A 140 15.25 0.95 -6.29
N LYS A 141 15.44 -0.04 -7.17
CA LYS A 141 15.20 -1.46 -6.85
C LYS A 141 16.11 -1.99 -5.74
N ASP A 142 17.33 -1.43 -5.63
CA ASP A 142 18.31 -1.84 -4.62
C ASP A 142 17.99 -1.22 -3.25
N MET A 143 17.22 -0.14 -3.21
CA MET A 143 16.75 0.47 -1.95
C MET A 143 15.94 -0.52 -1.11
N ILE A 144 15.06 -1.30 -1.76
CA ILE A 144 14.16 -2.26 -1.10
C ILE A 144 14.75 -3.67 -0.95
N TYR A 145 15.88 -3.94 -1.62
CA TYR A 145 16.50 -5.26 -1.59
C TYR A 145 16.99 -5.61 -0.18
N LYS A 146 16.50 -6.75 0.36
CA LYS A 146 16.75 -7.19 1.74
C LYS A 146 16.33 -6.18 2.82
N SER A 147 15.42 -5.26 2.54
CA SER A 147 14.86 -4.40 3.57
C SER A 147 14.03 -5.22 4.55
N GLN A 148 14.26 -5.01 5.84
CA GLN A 148 13.49 -5.63 6.94
C GLN A 148 12.10 -4.99 7.11
N TYR A 149 11.82 -3.88 6.42
CA TYR A 149 10.64 -3.06 6.59
C TYR A 149 9.62 -3.19 5.45
N ASN A 150 9.90 -4.04 4.44
CA ASN A 150 8.87 -4.38 3.45
C ASN A 150 7.72 -5.08 4.17
N LEU A 151 6.52 -4.51 4.06
CA LEU A 151 5.36 -4.91 4.83
C LEU A 151 4.18 -5.26 3.91
N LEU A 152 3.72 -6.50 3.96
CA LEU A 152 2.41 -6.86 3.41
C LEU A 152 1.37 -6.69 4.52
N ARG A 153 0.43 -5.74 4.33
CA ARG A 153 -0.69 -5.55 5.25
C ARG A 153 -1.93 -6.22 4.66
N ILE A 154 -2.51 -7.16 5.38
CA ILE A 154 -3.81 -7.72 5.00
C ILE A 154 -4.87 -6.99 5.80
N ILE A 155 -5.81 -6.36 5.11
CA ILE A 155 -6.82 -5.49 5.71
C ILE A 155 -8.20 -6.09 5.51
N HIS A 156 -8.97 -6.14 6.59
CA HIS A 156 -10.39 -6.41 6.57
C HIS A 156 -11.17 -5.17 7.02
N TYR A 157 -12.12 -4.77 6.21
CA TYR A 157 -13.12 -3.75 6.52
C TYR A 157 -14.45 -4.46 6.69
N PRO A 158 -14.94 -4.64 7.93
CA PRO A 158 -16.21 -5.31 8.20
C PRO A 158 -17.40 -4.58 7.56
N PRO A 159 -18.56 -5.25 7.43
CA PRO A 159 -19.82 -4.55 7.15
C PRO A 159 -20.11 -3.54 8.25
N LEU A 160 -20.65 -2.39 7.87
CA LEU A 160 -21.04 -1.35 8.82
C LEU A 160 -22.26 -1.80 9.64
N SER A 161 -22.23 -1.56 10.96
CA SER A 161 -23.32 -1.87 11.87
C SER A 161 -24.43 -0.82 11.90
N GLY A 162 -24.11 0.40 11.42
CA GLY A 162 -24.97 1.58 11.51
C GLY A 162 -24.81 2.38 12.81
N ASN A 163 -23.90 1.94 13.70
CA ASN A 163 -23.59 2.60 14.98
C ASN A 163 -22.18 3.19 15.03
N GLU A 164 -21.52 3.33 13.87
CA GLU A 164 -20.19 3.89 13.79
C GLU A 164 -20.19 5.35 14.26
N GLU A 165 -19.05 5.81 14.77
CA GLU A 165 -18.84 7.21 15.11
C GLU A 165 -19.05 8.10 13.89
N LEU A 166 -19.65 9.27 14.11
CA LEU A 166 -19.93 10.22 13.03
C LEU A 166 -18.62 10.59 12.27
N ASN A 167 -18.68 10.54 10.96
CA ASN A 167 -17.54 10.76 10.06
C ASN A 167 -16.46 9.68 10.02
N SER A 168 -16.62 8.57 10.74
CA SER A 168 -15.73 7.42 10.57
C SER A 168 -15.90 6.80 9.19
N ILE A 169 -14.78 6.51 8.53
CA ILE A 169 -14.73 5.82 7.24
C ILE A 169 -13.77 4.63 7.27
N ARG A 170 -13.82 3.78 6.27
CA ARG A 170 -12.99 2.57 6.17
C ARG A 170 -11.49 2.87 6.30
N ALA A 171 -11.00 3.90 5.60
CA ALA A 171 -9.67 4.46 5.83
C ALA A 171 -9.71 5.96 5.53
N ALA A 172 -9.36 6.78 6.51
CA ALA A 172 -9.32 8.23 6.37
C ALA A 172 -8.26 8.68 5.35
N ALA A 173 -8.38 9.91 4.86
CA ALA A 173 -7.45 10.48 3.91
C ALA A 173 -6.02 10.50 4.47
N HIS A 174 -5.05 9.95 3.72
CA HIS A 174 -3.65 9.86 4.09
C HIS A 174 -2.75 9.75 2.86
N GLU A 175 -1.47 9.88 3.07
CA GLU A 175 -0.40 9.58 2.15
C GLU A 175 0.41 8.40 2.70
N ASP A 176 0.95 7.55 1.82
CA ASP A 176 1.80 6.44 2.23
C ASP A 176 3.21 6.93 2.53
N ILE A 177 3.76 6.53 3.67
CA ILE A 177 5.10 6.96 4.11
C ILE A 177 6.26 6.23 3.43
N ASN A 178 5.99 5.17 2.69
CA ASN A 178 6.96 4.27 2.06
C ASN A 178 7.53 4.78 0.72
N LEU A 179 8.31 3.95 0.04
CA LEU A 179 8.84 4.27 -1.30
C LEU A 179 7.79 4.04 -2.40
N LEU A 180 7.17 2.86 -2.40
CA LEU A 180 6.19 2.45 -3.40
C LEU A 180 5.22 1.45 -2.77
N THR A 181 3.93 1.61 -3.04
CA THR A 181 2.90 0.64 -2.65
C THR A 181 2.47 -0.18 -3.86
N VAL A 182 2.40 -1.50 -3.70
CA VAL A 182 1.80 -2.42 -4.66
C VAL A 182 0.56 -3.02 -4.02
N LEU A 183 -0.60 -2.57 -4.47
CA LEU A 183 -1.88 -2.95 -3.92
C LEU A 183 -2.59 -3.94 -4.86
N VAL A 184 -2.79 -5.16 -4.40
CA VAL A 184 -3.72 -6.09 -5.07
C VAL A 184 -5.12 -5.50 -5.03
N ALA A 185 -5.83 -5.53 -6.16
CA ALA A 185 -7.18 -4.97 -6.24
C ALA A 185 -8.07 -5.47 -5.10
N GLY A 186 -8.71 -4.56 -4.40
CA GLY A 186 -9.57 -4.89 -3.28
C GLY A 186 -10.77 -5.76 -3.71
N SER A 187 -11.28 -6.57 -2.80
CA SER A 187 -12.43 -7.45 -3.07
C SER A 187 -13.72 -6.67 -3.40
N GLN A 188 -13.78 -5.38 -3.04
CA GLN A 188 -14.88 -4.46 -3.28
C GLN A 188 -14.34 -3.06 -3.63
N PRO A 189 -15.13 -2.19 -4.29
CA PRO A 189 -14.78 -0.79 -4.56
C PRO A 189 -14.52 0.05 -3.29
N GLY A 190 -14.19 1.33 -3.49
CA GLY A 190 -14.12 2.34 -2.43
C GLY A 190 -12.79 3.07 -2.30
N LEU A 191 -11.74 2.67 -3.04
CA LEU A 191 -10.49 3.44 -3.09
C LEU A 191 -10.71 4.72 -3.90
N GLN A 192 -10.36 5.86 -3.31
CA GLN A 192 -10.42 7.17 -3.95
C GLN A 192 -9.10 7.92 -3.80
N VAL A 193 -8.77 8.72 -4.79
CA VAL A 193 -7.58 9.58 -4.83
C VAL A 193 -8.01 11.03 -4.93
N LEU A 194 -7.34 11.91 -4.20
CA LEU A 194 -7.59 13.35 -4.23
C LEU A 194 -6.87 13.96 -5.44
N ASP A 195 -7.61 14.64 -6.31
CA ASP A 195 -7.02 15.35 -7.44
C ASP A 195 -6.53 16.76 -7.08
N ASN A 196 -5.82 17.39 -8.01
CA ASN A 196 -5.30 18.75 -7.83
C ASN A 196 -6.38 19.84 -7.74
N ASN A 197 -7.67 19.51 -8.00
CA ASN A 197 -8.82 20.41 -7.85
C ASN A 197 -9.59 20.11 -6.56
N GLU A 198 -8.98 19.38 -5.61
CA GLU A 198 -9.62 18.96 -4.35
C GLU A 198 -10.85 18.05 -4.56
N SER A 199 -10.94 17.37 -5.69
CA SER A 199 -12.01 16.42 -6.00
C SER A 199 -11.55 14.98 -5.78
N TRP A 200 -12.42 14.15 -5.21
CA TRP A 200 -12.16 12.73 -5.01
C TRP A 200 -12.53 11.93 -6.24
N LEU A 201 -11.58 11.17 -6.76
CA LEU A 201 -11.74 10.32 -7.93
C LEU A 201 -11.70 8.85 -7.54
N ASP A 202 -12.65 8.06 -8.02
CA ASP A 202 -12.63 6.61 -7.81
C ASP A 202 -11.50 5.95 -8.61
N VAL A 203 -10.73 5.09 -7.95
CA VAL A 203 -9.77 4.22 -8.63
C VAL A 203 -10.51 2.96 -9.08
N THR A 204 -10.84 2.93 -10.38
CA THR A 204 -11.52 1.78 -10.97
C THR A 204 -10.53 0.63 -11.14
N THR A 205 -10.81 -0.49 -10.48
CA THR A 205 -10.00 -1.72 -10.56
C THR A 205 -10.89 -2.90 -10.89
N ASP A 206 -10.34 -3.88 -11.57
CA ASP A 206 -10.91 -5.22 -11.67
C ASP A 206 -10.06 -6.23 -10.87
N LYS A 207 -10.57 -7.45 -10.70
CA LYS A 207 -9.92 -8.50 -9.89
C LYS A 207 -8.55 -8.95 -10.42
N ASN A 208 -8.17 -8.52 -11.62
CA ASN A 208 -6.93 -8.91 -12.30
C ASN A 208 -5.96 -7.72 -12.44
N THR A 209 -6.17 -6.68 -11.66
CA THR A 209 -5.31 -5.49 -11.66
C THR A 209 -4.60 -5.32 -10.32
N ILE A 210 -3.47 -4.66 -10.37
CA ILE A 210 -2.82 -4.09 -9.19
C ILE A 210 -2.79 -2.58 -9.32
N VAL A 211 -2.96 -1.89 -8.21
CA VAL A 211 -2.80 -0.44 -8.09
C VAL A 211 -1.44 -0.15 -7.53
N ILE A 212 -0.75 0.79 -8.12
CA ILE A 212 0.58 1.24 -7.67
C ILE A 212 0.47 2.71 -7.27
N ASN A 213 1.05 3.06 -6.13
CA ASN A 213 1.23 4.46 -5.76
C ASN A 213 2.61 4.74 -5.18
N SER A 214 3.12 5.92 -5.48
CA SER A 214 4.30 6.48 -4.84
C SER A 214 3.96 6.97 -3.44
N GLY A 215 4.91 6.78 -2.52
CA GLY A 215 4.82 7.31 -1.16
C GLY A 215 5.82 8.43 -0.91
N ASP A 216 5.80 8.93 0.32
CA ASP A 216 6.61 10.09 0.75
C ASP A 216 8.11 9.88 0.53
N MET A 217 8.62 8.66 0.72
CA MET A 217 10.05 8.38 0.54
C MET A 217 10.46 8.49 -0.94
N LEU A 218 9.61 8.12 -1.91
CA LEU A 218 9.91 8.34 -3.32
C LEU A 218 9.77 9.83 -3.69
N ASN A 219 8.77 10.51 -3.13
CA ASN A 219 8.60 11.95 -3.30
C ASN A 219 9.86 12.70 -2.85
N MET A 220 10.37 12.41 -1.65
CA MET A 220 11.61 13.02 -1.14
C MET A 220 12.84 12.64 -1.96
N ALA A 221 13.01 11.35 -2.31
CA ALA A 221 14.17 10.88 -3.06
C ALA A 221 14.23 11.43 -4.50
N SER A 222 13.11 11.90 -5.02
CA SER A 222 12.99 12.49 -6.35
C SER A 222 12.89 14.01 -6.35
N ASP A 223 13.08 14.66 -5.21
CA ASP A 223 12.90 16.12 -5.03
C ASP A 223 11.51 16.59 -5.54
N ASN A 224 10.45 15.91 -5.07
CA ASN A 224 9.05 16.13 -5.42
C ASN A 224 8.68 15.86 -6.90
N TYR A 225 9.53 15.17 -7.66
CA TYR A 225 9.21 14.82 -9.05
C TYR A 225 8.08 13.78 -9.14
N TYR A 226 8.04 12.81 -8.23
CA TYR A 226 6.94 11.85 -8.07
C TYR A 226 6.12 12.24 -6.85
N PRO A 227 4.86 12.67 -7.01
CA PRO A 227 4.03 13.09 -5.88
C PRO A 227 3.61 11.90 -5.01
N SER A 228 3.61 12.09 -3.69
CA SER A 228 2.85 11.25 -2.75
C SER A 228 1.43 11.80 -2.71
N THR A 229 0.46 11.04 -3.19
CA THR A 229 -0.89 11.56 -3.43
C THR A 229 -1.87 11.04 -2.39
N THR A 230 -2.61 11.98 -1.80
CA THR A 230 -3.61 11.69 -0.78
C THR A 230 -4.71 10.77 -1.32
N HIS A 231 -5.01 9.72 -0.58
CA HIS A 231 -6.04 8.75 -0.93
C HIS A 231 -6.81 8.26 0.30
N ARG A 232 -7.97 7.65 0.07
CA ARG A 232 -8.85 7.16 1.14
C ARG A 232 -9.63 5.92 0.71
N VAL A 233 -10.25 5.22 1.67
CA VAL A 233 -11.25 4.18 1.39
C VAL A 233 -12.56 4.59 2.03
N ILE A 234 -13.57 4.84 1.18
CA ILE A 234 -14.89 5.30 1.63
C ILE A 234 -15.76 4.14 2.12
N ASN A 235 -16.77 4.49 2.88
CA ASN A 235 -17.82 3.57 3.28
C ASN A 235 -18.63 3.10 2.07
N PRO A 236 -19.15 1.86 2.05
CA PRO A 236 -19.97 1.36 0.97
C PRO A 236 -21.34 2.02 0.94
N ASP A 237 -22.01 1.94 -0.19
CA ASP A 237 -23.43 2.20 -0.25
C ASP A 237 -24.18 1.22 0.69
N PRO A 238 -25.23 1.65 1.42
CA PRO A 238 -25.99 0.79 2.33
C PRO A 238 -26.52 -0.50 1.70
N HIS A 239 -26.83 -0.50 0.41
CA HIS A 239 -27.31 -1.68 -0.33
C HIS A 239 -26.18 -2.66 -0.68
N SER A 240 -24.92 -2.23 -0.60
CA SER A 240 -23.72 -3.03 -0.88
C SER A 240 -22.81 -3.17 0.34
N ASN A 241 -23.39 -3.11 1.55
CA ASN A 241 -22.67 -3.17 2.81
C ASN A 241 -22.18 -4.59 3.13
N VAL A 242 -21.05 -4.94 2.55
CA VAL A 242 -20.36 -6.24 2.72
C VAL A 242 -18.92 -6.04 3.16
N SER A 243 -18.30 -7.11 3.66
CA SER A 243 -16.87 -7.15 3.96
C SER A 243 -16.05 -6.77 2.73
N ARG A 244 -15.01 -5.96 2.93
CA ARG A 244 -14.00 -5.64 1.95
C ARG A 244 -12.63 -6.08 2.46
N TYR A 245 -11.86 -6.74 1.60
CA TYR A 245 -10.48 -7.13 1.87
C TYR A 245 -9.53 -6.40 0.94
N SER A 246 -8.31 -6.11 1.42
CA SER A 246 -7.27 -5.41 0.67
C SER A 246 -5.90 -5.90 1.10
N MET A 247 -4.94 -5.95 0.17
CA MET A 247 -3.59 -6.47 0.43
C MET A 247 -2.50 -5.55 -0.13
N PRO A 248 -2.28 -4.36 0.45
CA PRO A 248 -1.15 -3.52 0.07
C PRO A 248 0.18 -4.11 0.55
N LEU A 249 1.17 -4.14 -0.35
CA LEU A 249 2.57 -4.33 -0.04
C LEU A 249 3.25 -2.96 -0.01
N PHE A 250 3.65 -2.51 1.17
CA PHE A 250 4.40 -1.29 1.40
C PHE A 250 5.89 -1.56 1.32
N LEU A 251 6.56 -0.96 0.37
CA LEU A 251 7.98 -1.16 0.13
C LEU A 251 8.78 -0.03 0.77
N HIS A 252 9.52 -0.38 1.80
CA HIS A 252 10.39 0.56 2.50
C HIS A 252 11.86 0.31 2.15
N PRO A 253 12.63 1.35 1.86
CA PRO A 253 14.07 1.22 1.74
C PRO A 253 14.71 0.69 3.03
N ARG A 254 15.97 0.23 2.94
CA ARG A 254 16.78 -0.05 4.13
C ARG A 254 17.09 1.26 4.88
N ASP A 255 17.30 1.18 6.19
CA ASP A 255 17.48 2.34 7.09
C ASP A 255 18.55 3.32 6.62
N GLU A 256 19.66 2.80 6.09
CA GLU A 256 20.82 3.60 5.67
C GLU A 256 20.61 4.36 4.34
N VAL A 257 19.54 4.06 3.59
CA VAL A 257 19.28 4.71 2.30
C VAL A 257 18.98 6.19 2.51
N VAL A 258 19.80 7.05 1.92
CA VAL A 258 19.61 8.50 1.94
C VAL A 258 18.49 8.88 0.98
N LEU A 259 17.46 9.55 1.49
CA LEU A 259 16.33 10.07 0.71
C LEU A 259 16.62 11.49 0.21
N ASN A 260 17.14 12.35 1.07
CA ASN A 260 17.54 13.71 0.77
C ASN A 260 18.59 14.20 1.81
N GLU A 261 18.91 15.49 1.82
CA GLU A 261 19.89 16.08 2.76
C GLU A 261 19.49 15.97 4.24
N ASN A 262 18.19 15.81 4.54
CA ASN A 262 17.65 15.80 5.91
C ASN A 262 17.33 14.40 6.43
N TYR A 263 17.05 13.45 5.54
CA TYR A 263 16.51 12.14 5.92
C TYR A 263 17.22 10.96 5.28
N THR A 264 17.47 9.94 6.11
CA THR A 264 17.55 8.55 5.66
C THR A 264 16.16 7.91 5.75
N ALA A 265 15.96 6.76 5.10
CA ALA A 265 14.69 6.02 5.18
C ALA A 265 14.36 5.62 6.64
N GLY A 266 15.38 5.19 7.41
CA GLY A 266 15.21 4.82 8.82
C GLY A 266 14.82 6.01 9.69
N SER A 267 15.49 7.17 9.56
CA SER A 267 15.16 8.35 10.36
C SER A 267 13.76 8.89 10.05
N TYR A 268 13.36 8.87 8.77
CA TYR A 268 12.00 9.29 8.38
C TYR A 268 10.93 8.33 8.90
N LEU A 269 11.14 7.01 8.75
CA LEU A 269 10.21 6.01 9.25
C LEU A 269 10.02 6.14 10.77
N GLN A 270 11.11 6.33 11.51
CA GLN A 270 11.03 6.51 12.97
C GLN A 270 10.21 7.74 13.35
N GLU A 271 10.46 8.89 12.72
CA GLU A 271 9.71 10.13 12.96
C GLU A 271 8.20 9.92 12.69
N ARG A 272 7.84 9.26 11.58
CA ARG A 272 6.43 8.99 11.25
C ARG A 272 5.77 8.05 12.27
N LEU A 273 6.46 7.00 12.72
CA LEU A 273 5.92 6.08 13.73
C LEU A 273 5.69 6.76 15.09
N GLU A 274 6.58 7.67 15.48
CA GLU A 274 6.41 8.50 16.70
C GLU A 274 5.19 9.43 16.58
N GLU A 275 4.99 10.08 15.43
CA GLU A 275 3.85 10.99 15.20
C GLU A 275 2.49 10.30 15.27
N ILE A 276 2.40 9.05 14.81
CA ILE A 276 1.15 8.27 14.87
C ILE A 276 1.01 7.46 16.16
N GLY A 277 1.94 7.61 17.10
CA GLY A 277 1.86 7.00 18.43
C GLY A 277 2.13 5.50 18.46
N LEU A 278 2.91 4.97 17.51
CA LEU A 278 3.31 3.56 17.42
C LEU A 278 4.73 3.32 17.97
N LYS A 279 5.42 4.35 18.43
CA LYS A 279 6.70 4.27 19.17
C LYS A 279 6.75 5.34 20.25
#